data_87ccf10dee9a264b6000d00e162fe24d
#
_entry.id   87ccf10dee9a264b6000d00e162fe24d
#
_cell.length_a   1.000
_cell.length_b   1.000
_cell.length_c   1.000
_cell.angle_alpha   90.00
_cell.angle_beta   90.00
_cell.angle_gamma   90.00
#
_symmetry.space_group_name_H-M   'P 1'
#
loop_
_entity.id
_entity.type
_entity.pdbx_description
1 polymer ?
#
loop_
_entity_poly.entity_id
_entity_poly.type
_entity_poly.pdbx_seq_one_letter_code
_entity_poly.pdbx_strand_id
1 'polypeptide(L)'
;FFVLPLISAGYGTFNYLQNLEILTERWYSLWTQHTLFYSMLFFPALVSAYAAYLWRLEHLGHNWNLIMAAPVRPFALFAAKLLVVVKLMCFTQCFVFVLYVACGRLFAGFSDWPPMSIVFYLVRGIFGGLAVAAVQLLLAMLIRSFAVPIFLGLVGGIAGMLIGSKGYALLGPYCL
;
A
#
# COMPACT_ATOMS: atom_id res chain seq x y z
N PHE A 1 11.23 2.24 -2.83
CA PHE A 1 9.78 2.35 -2.99
C PHE A 1 9.22 1.35 -3.99
N PHE A 2 9.84 1.16 -5.15
CA PHE A 2 9.31 0.33 -6.24
C PHE A 2 9.70 -1.15 -6.20
N VAL A 3 10.61 -1.55 -5.33
CA VAL A 3 11.12 -2.93 -5.24
C VAL A 3 10.03 -3.92 -4.84
N LEU A 4 9.23 -3.60 -3.81
CA LEU A 4 8.18 -4.50 -3.34
C LEU A 4 7.06 -4.70 -4.38
N PRO A 5 6.55 -3.65 -5.07
CA PRO A 5 5.65 -3.83 -6.21
C PRO A 5 6.24 -4.67 -7.35
N LEU A 6 7.52 -4.49 -7.68
CA LEU A 6 8.21 -5.29 -8.70
C LEU A 6 8.26 -6.78 -8.31
N ILE A 7 8.61 -7.09 -7.06
CA ILE A 7 8.64 -8.47 -6.56
C ILE A 7 7.23 -9.09 -6.64
N SER A 8 6.20 -8.33 -6.22
CA SER A 8 4.82 -8.82 -6.27
C SER A 8 4.36 -9.07 -7.70
N ALA A 9 4.65 -8.16 -8.63
CA ALA A 9 4.29 -8.29 -10.03
C ALA A 9 5.02 -9.47 -10.69
N GLY A 10 6.32 -9.64 -10.42
CA GLY A 10 7.11 -10.76 -10.93
C GLY A 10 6.58 -12.10 -10.45
N TYR A 11 6.37 -12.23 -9.13
CA TYR A 11 5.80 -13.44 -8.54
C TYR A 11 4.38 -13.72 -9.04
N GLY A 12 3.53 -12.71 -9.08
CA GLY A 12 2.15 -12.83 -9.55
C GLY A 12 2.07 -13.24 -11.02
N THR A 13 2.93 -12.68 -11.88
CA THR A 13 3.03 -13.09 -13.28
C THR A 13 3.51 -14.52 -13.41
N PHE A 14 4.56 -14.90 -12.68
CA PHE A 14 5.07 -16.28 -12.67
C PHE A 14 3.98 -17.26 -12.23
N ASN A 15 3.29 -16.99 -11.14
CA ASN A 15 2.21 -17.85 -10.64
C ASN A 15 1.05 -17.95 -11.63
N TYR A 16 0.68 -16.85 -12.28
CA TYR A 16 -0.35 -16.84 -13.32
C TYR A 16 0.04 -17.77 -14.48
N LEU A 17 1.27 -17.67 -15.00
CA LEU A 17 1.73 -18.47 -16.14
C LEU A 17 1.84 -19.97 -15.83
N GLN A 18 2.12 -20.34 -14.57
CA GLN A 18 2.18 -21.74 -14.14
C GLN A 18 0.80 -22.37 -13.90
N ASN A 19 -0.26 -21.57 -13.76
CA ASN A 19 -1.59 -22.05 -13.38
C ASN A 19 -2.68 -21.62 -14.39
N LEU A 20 -2.35 -21.55 -15.68
CA LEU A 20 -3.29 -21.13 -16.73
C LEU A 20 -4.53 -22.01 -16.85
N GLU A 21 -4.44 -23.29 -16.45
CA GLU A 21 -5.57 -24.22 -16.45
C GLU A 21 -6.66 -23.84 -15.44
N ILE A 22 -6.27 -23.21 -14.32
CA ILE A 22 -7.17 -22.79 -13.23
C ILE A 22 -7.51 -21.31 -13.36
N LEU A 23 -6.55 -20.49 -13.79
CA LEU A 23 -6.65 -19.03 -13.87
C LEU A 23 -7.15 -18.58 -15.25
N THR A 24 -8.41 -18.88 -15.55
CA THR A 24 -9.01 -18.72 -16.90
C THR A 24 -9.45 -17.28 -17.21
N GLU A 25 -9.64 -16.44 -16.20
CA GLU A 25 -10.21 -15.08 -16.31
C GLU A 25 -9.20 -14.01 -16.76
N ARG A 26 -8.21 -14.39 -17.57
CA ARG A 26 -7.22 -13.49 -18.20
C ARG A 26 -6.78 -12.33 -17.29
N TRP A 27 -7.21 -11.09 -17.60
CA TRP A 27 -6.85 -9.89 -16.85
C TRP A 27 -7.24 -9.95 -15.36
N TYR A 28 -8.40 -10.48 -15.01
CA TYR A 28 -8.82 -10.59 -13.59
C TYR A 28 -7.96 -11.60 -12.83
N SER A 29 -7.67 -12.74 -13.45
CA SER A 29 -6.79 -13.74 -12.84
C SER A 29 -5.39 -13.21 -12.63
N LEU A 30 -4.82 -12.51 -13.62
CA LEU A 30 -3.53 -11.84 -13.47
C LEU A 30 -3.56 -10.78 -12.37
N TRP A 31 -4.64 -9.98 -12.28
CA TRP A 31 -4.81 -8.98 -11.23
C TRP A 31 -4.80 -9.59 -9.83
N THR A 32 -5.55 -10.66 -9.62
CA THR A 32 -5.60 -11.33 -8.30
C THR A 32 -4.23 -11.85 -7.88
N GLN A 33 -3.45 -12.38 -8.81
CA GLN A 33 -2.09 -12.86 -8.52
C GLN A 33 -1.11 -11.73 -8.21
N HIS A 34 -1.19 -10.61 -8.93
CA HIS A 34 -0.37 -9.43 -8.66
C HIS A 34 -0.68 -8.78 -7.32
N THR A 35 -1.96 -8.72 -6.94
CA THR A 35 -2.40 -7.97 -5.76
C THR A 35 -2.46 -8.82 -4.49
N LEU A 36 -2.42 -10.15 -4.57
CA LEU A 36 -2.53 -11.04 -3.41
C LEU A 36 -1.54 -10.64 -2.28
N PHE A 37 -0.25 -10.70 -2.54
CA PHE A 37 0.77 -10.32 -1.57
C PHE A 37 0.95 -8.81 -1.46
N TYR A 38 0.68 -8.09 -2.54
CA TYR A 38 0.81 -6.64 -2.56
C TYR A 38 -0.15 -5.98 -1.57
N SER A 39 -1.44 -6.29 -1.64
CA SER A 39 -2.44 -5.65 -0.77
C SER A 39 -2.30 -6.04 0.70
N MET A 40 -1.95 -7.29 0.96
CA MET A 40 -1.92 -7.85 2.32
C MET A 40 -0.64 -7.51 3.10
N LEU A 41 0.52 -7.53 2.42
CA LEU A 41 1.82 -7.38 3.07
C LEU A 41 2.54 -6.11 2.63
N PHE A 42 2.71 -5.93 1.33
CA PHE A 42 3.62 -4.91 0.82
C PHE A 42 3.02 -3.52 0.88
N PHE A 43 1.74 -3.37 0.61
CA PHE A 43 1.09 -2.06 0.63
C PHE A 43 1.01 -1.47 2.05
N PRO A 44 0.53 -2.18 3.10
CA PRO A 44 0.58 -1.68 4.46
C PRO A 44 2.00 -1.37 4.94
N ALA A 45 2.99 -2.21 4.58
CA ALA A 45 4.39 -1.98 4.93
C ALA A 45 4.96 -0.73 4.26
N LEU A 46 4.65 -0.49 2.98
CA LEU A 46 5.07 0.70 2.25
C LEU A 46 4.46 1.96 2.85
N VAL A 47 3.15 1.96 3.11
CA VAL A 47 2.44 3.08 3.74
C VAL A 47 3.06 3.40 5.11
N SER A 48 3.36 2.36 5.89
CA SER A 48 4.03 2.50 7.19
C SER A 48 5.44 3.07 7.06
N ALA A 49 6.18 2.65 6.05
CA ALA A 49 7.52 3.17 5.77
C ALA A 49 7.48 4.65 5.35
N TYR A 50 6.48 5.06 4.56
CA TYR A 50 6.28 6.47 4.21
C TYR A 50 5.99 7.31 5.44
N ALA A 51 5.06 6.86 6.29
CA ALA A 51 4.72 7.52 7.53
C ALA A 51 5.91 7.62 8.50
N ALA A 52 6.62 6.51 8.71
CA ALA A 52 7.79 6.44 9.56
C ALA A 52 8.94 7.36 9.06
N TYR A 53 9.16 7.41 7.75
CA TYR A 53 10.17 8.29 7.16
C TYR A 53 9.86 9.76 7.39
N LEU A 54 8.60 10.18 7.21
CA LEU A 54 8.20 11.58 7.39
C LEU A 54 8.33 12.06 8.85
N TRP A 55 8.11 11.18 9.83
CA TRP A 55 8.29 11.52 11.23
C TRP A 55 9.73 11.34 11.73
N ARG A 56 10.51 10.47 11.08
CA ARG A 56 11.93 10.32 11.39
C ARG A 56 12.69 11.64 11.26
N LEU A 57 12.36 12.46 10.26
CA LEU A 57 12.98 13.76 10.06
C LEU A 57 12.77 14.69 11.25
N GLU A 58 11.62 14.58 11.92
CA GLU A 58 11.26 15.38 13.10
C GLU A 58 11.84 14.79 14.40
N HIS A 59 11.99 13.48 14.47
CA HIS A 59 12.59 12.82 15.64
C HIS A 59 14.12 12.98 15.69
N LEU A 60 14.77 13.17 14.55
CA LEU A 60 16.20 13.44 14.46
C LEU A 60 16.49 14.94 14.69
N GLY A 61 17.62 15.23 15.32
CA GLY A 61 18.12 16.60 15.43
C GLY A 61 17.33 17.54 16.34
N HIS A 62 16.48 17.02 17.24
CA HIS A 62 15.64 17.82 18.14
C HIS A 62 14.65 18.78 17.42
N ASN A 63 14.32 18.53 16.16
CA ASN A 63 13.41 19.34 15.35
C ASN A 63 12.00 19.42 15.96
N TRP A 64 11.63 18.46 16.80
CA TRP A 64 10.36 18.45 17.52
C TRP A 64 10.12 19.72 18.34
N ASN A 65 11.16 20.20 19.05
CA ASN A 65 11.08 21.42 19.85
C ASN A 65 10.87 22.67 18.96
N LEU A 66 11.49 22.71 17.80
CA LEU A 66 11.31 23.78 16.82
C LEU A 66 9.86 23.80 16.26
N ILE A 67 9.29 22.64 15.98
CA ILE A 67 7.91 22.52 15.49
C ILE A 67 6.92 22.96 16.56
N MET A 68 7.12 22.59 17.82
CA MET A 68 6.26 22.99 18.93
C MET A 68 6.37 24.50 19.24
N ALA A 69 7.50 25.12 18.97
CA ALA A 69 7.69 26.56 19.11
C ALA A 69 7.16 27.39 17.92
N ALA A 70 6.92 26.72 16.77
CA ALA A 70 6.39 27.41 15.60
C ALA A 70 4.88 27.68 15.73
N PRO A 71 4.35 28.77 15.14
CA PRO A 71 2.94 29.12 15.20
C PRO A 71 2.11 28.28 14.23
N VAL A 72 2.34 26.96 14.22
CA VAL A 72 1.67 26.00 13.32
C VAL A 72 0.78 25.08 14.15
N ARG A 73 -0.48 24.95 13.74
CA ARG A 73 -1.40 24.03 14.39
C ARG A 73 -0.96 22.58 14.18
N PRO A 74 -0.86 21.73 15.24
CA PRO A 74 -0.44 20.33 15.10
C PRO A 74 -1.28 19.54 14.08
N PHE A 75 -2.58 19.83 14.01
CA PHE A 75 -3.47 19.24 13.01
C PHE A 75 -3.05 19.58 11.56
N ALA A 76 -2.64 20.81 11.29
CA ALA A 76 -2.21 21.21 9.95
C ALA A 76 -0.93 20.49 9.54
N LEU A 77 0.01 20.29 10.46
CA LEU A 77 1.22 19.50 10.24
C LEU A 77 0.88 18.02 9.93
N PHE A 78 0.00 17.43 10.74
CA PHE A 78 -0.45 16.05 10.51
C PHE A 78 -1.14 15.90 9.15
N ALA A 79 -2.06 16.81 8.81
CA ALA A 79 -2.78 16.80 7.53
C ALA A 79 -1.82 16.97 6.35
N ALA A 80 -0.84 17.86 6.45
CA ALA A 80 0.19 18.04 5.41
C ALA A 80 0.99 16.74 5.19
N LYS A 81 1.44 16.08 6.27
CA LYS A 81 2.15 14.80 6.17
C LYS A 81 1.24 13.69 5.59
N LEU A 82 -0.03 13.65 5.98
CA LEU A 82 -1.01 12.71 5.42
C LEU A 82 -1.17 12.91 3.91
N LEU A 83 -1.27 14.13 3.43
CA LEU A 83 -1.34 14.43 2.00
C LEU A 83 -0.08 13.96 1.24
N VAL A 84 1.09 14.08 1.85
CA VAL A 84 2.34 13.55 1.26
C VAL A 84 2.27 12.02 1.16
N VAL A 85 1.81 11.33 2.21
CA VAL A 85 1.64 9.86 2.17
C VAL A 85 0.66 9.47 1.10
N VAL A 86 -0.49 10.13 0.99
CA VAL A 86 -1.50 9.88 -0.06
C VAL A 86 -0.90 10.08 -1.46
N LYS A 87 -0.14 11.14 -1.67
CA LYS A 87 0.57 11.37 -2.94
C LYS A 87 1.51 10.20 -3.28
N LEU A 88 2.30 9.73 -2.32
CA LEU A 88 3.20 8.57 -2.51
C LEU A 88 2.41 7.28 -2.79
N MET A 89 1.29 7.08 -2.12
CA MET A 89 0.37 5.96 -2.39
C MET A 89 -0.16 6.01 -3.83
N CYS A 90 -0.62 7.17 -4.29
CA CYS A 90 -1.09 7.34 -5.67
C CYS A 90 0.01 6.99 -6.69
N PHE A 91 1.23 7.47 -6.49
CA PHE A 91 2.36 7.11 -7.35
C PHE A 91 2.64 5.60 -7.33
N THR A 92 2.59 4.99 -6.16
CA THR A 92 2.81 3.53 -6.03
C THR A 92 1.71 2.75 -6.75
N GLN A 93 0.45 3.15 -6.62
CA GLN A 93 -0.69 2.51 -7.30
C GLN A 93 -0.62 2.69 -8.82
N CYS A 94 -0.25 3.87 -9.30
CA CYS A 94 0.00 4.09 -10.74
C CYS A 94 1.12 3.17 -11.24
N PHE A 95 2.20 3.02 -10.49
CA PHE A 95 3.30 2.13 -10.86
C PHE A 95 2.87 0.66 -10.90
N VAL A 96 2.09 0.19 -9.90
CA VAL A 96 1.50 -1.16 -9.89
C VAL A 96 0.64 -1.39 -11.12
N PHE A 97 -0.17 -0.41 -11.51
CA PHE A 97 -1.01 -0.51 -12.71
C PHE A 97 -0.18 -0.61 -13.99
N VAL A 98 0.87 0.20 -14.11
CA VAL A 98 1.80 0.14 -15.25
C VAL A 98 2.47 -1.23 -15.35
N LEU A 99 2.96 -1.76 -14.22
CA LEU A 99 3.56 -3.11 -14.17
C LEU A 99 2.54 -4.19 -14.56
N TYR A 100 1.32 -4.10 -14.04
CA TYR A 100 0.26 -5.05 -14.36
C TYR A 100 -0.05 -5.07 -15.87
N VAL A 101 -0.22 -3.90 -16.50
CA VAL A 101 -0.47 -3.80 -17.94
C VAL A 101 0.73 -4.31 -18.73
N ALA A 102 1.95 -3.94 -18.33
CA ALA A 102 3.18 -4.41 -18.97
C ALA A 102 3.31 -5.94 -18.88
N CYS A 103 3.09 -6.53 -17.71
CA CYS A 103 3.14 -7.98 -17.53
C CYS A 103 2.07 -8.72 -18.35
N GLY A 104 0.85 -8.19 -18.39
CA GLY A 104 -0.23 -8.77 -19.19
C GLY A 104 0.06 -8.75 -20.70
N ARG A 105 0.67 -7.66 -21.18
CA ARG A 105 1.04 -7.52 -22.59
C ARG A 105 2.27 -8.33 -22.99
N LEU A 106 3.34 -8.24 -22.19
CA LEU A 106 4.65 -8.79 -22.57
C LEU A 106 4.78 -10.27 -22.24
N PHE A 107 4.22 -10.73 -21.13
CA PHE A 107 4.40 -12.11 -20.66
C PHE A 107 3.15 -12.97 -20.83
N ALA A 108 1.95 -12.44 -20.57
CA ALA A 108 0.71 -13.18 -20.74
C ALA A 108 0.13 -13.09 -22.16
N GLY A 109 0.69 -12.24 -23.05
CA GLY A 109 0.32 -12.12 -24.45
C GLY A 109 -1.09 -11.56 -24.70
N PHE A 110 -1.62 -10.74 -23.77
CA PHE A 110 -2.95 -10.14 -23.95
C PHE A 110 -2.93 -9.05 -25.01
N SER A 111 -3.81 -9.13 -25.99
CA SER A 111 -3.97 -8.14 -27.07
C SER A 111 -4.95 -7.04 -26.74
N ASP A 112 -5.92 -7.32 -25.88
CA ASP A 112 -6.96 -6.39 -25.38
C ASP A 112 -6.46 -5.50 -24.25
N TRP A 113 -7.25 -4.48 -23.89
CA TRP A 113 -6.99 -3.64 -22.74
C TRP A 113 -7.61 -4.24 -21.46
N PRO A 114 -7.01 -3.95 -20.28
CA PRO A 114 -7.60 -4.38 -19.01
C PRO A 114 -9.00 -3.78 -18.82
N PRO A 115 -9.92 -4.52 -18.16
CA PRO A 115 -11.25 -4.02 -17.86
C PRO A 115 -11.21 -2.77 -16.98
N MET A 116 -12.12 -1.83 -17.20
CA MET A 116 -12.20 -0.57 -16.42
C MET A 116 -12.43 -0.80 -14.92
N SER A 117 -13.01 -1.94 -14.55
CA SER A 117 -13.19 -2.35 -13.15
C SER A 117 -11.87 -2.43 -12.36
N ILE A 118 -10.75 -2.77 -13.03
CA ILE A 118 -9.42 -2.81 -12.39
C ILE A 118 -9.01 -1.41 -11.91
N VAL A 119 -9.30 -0.36 -12.70
CA VAL A 119 -9.06 1.03 -12.31
C VAL A 119 -9.89 1.39 -11.07
N PHE A 120 -11.15 0.95 -11.01
CA PHE A 120 -11.99 1.14 -9.82
C PHE A 120 -11.43 0.42 -8.59
N TYR A 121 -10.85 -0.76 -8.74
CA TYR A 121 -10.19 -1.47 -7.63
C TYR A 121 -8.97 -0.70 -7.11
N LEU A 122 -8.16 -0.12 -8.00
CA LEU A 122 -7.04 0.75 -7.60
C LEU A 122 -7.50 1.97 -6.81
N VAL A 123 -8.55 2.64 -7.30
CA VAL A 123 -9.11 3.82 -6.62
C VAL A 123 -9.65 3.44 -5.23
N ARG A 124 -10.39 2.34 -5.12
CA ARG A 124 -10.85 1.80 -3.82
C ARG A 124 -9.68 1.49 -2.89
N GLY A 125 -8.60 0.91 -3.41
CA GLY A 125 -7.38 0.64 -2.66
C GLY A 125 -6.74 1.91 -2.09
N ILE A 126 -6.77 3.05 -2.81
CA ILE A 126 -6.30 4.34 -2.29
C ILE A 126 -7.18 4.81 -1.14
N PHE A 127 -8.50 4.73 -1.26
CA PHE A 127 -9.43 5.13 -0.19
C PHE A 127 -9.28 4.25 1.06
N GLY A 128 -9.21 2.92 0.89
CA GLY A 128 -8.94 2.01 2.01
C GLY A 128 -7.58 2.28 2.66
N GLY A 129 -6.56 2.48 1.83
CA GLY A 129 -5.22 2.83 2.29
C GLY A 129 -5.12 4.16 3.03
N LEU A 130 -6.07 5.08 2.85
CA LEU A 130 -6.13 6.34 3.60
C LEU A 130 -6.31 6.10 5.11
N ALA A 131 -7.15 5.14 5.49
CA ALA A 131 -7.34 4.77 6.88
C ALA A 131 -6.07 4.17 7.49
N VAL A 132 -5.40 3.27 6.75
CA VAL A 132 -4.09 2.72 7.13
C VAL A 132 -3.05 3.82 7.28
N ALA A 133 -2.98 4.76 6.32
CA ALA A 133 -2.05 5.88 6.34
C ALA A 133 -2.25 6.78 7.57
N ALA A 134 -3.49 7.10 7.94
CA ALA A 134 -3.80 7.91 9.12
C ALA A 134 -3.35 7.22 10.41
N VAL A 135 -3.65 5.92 10.56
CA VAL A 135 -3.23 5.12 11.74
C VAL A 135 -1.71 5.03 11.80
N GLN A 136 -1.06 4.70 10.68
CA GLN A 136 0.40 4.56 10.64
C GLN A 136 1.12 5.89 10.86
N LEU A 137 0.57 6.98 10.36
CA LEU A 137 1.12 8.31 10.60
C LEU A 137 1.04 8.69 12.08
N LEU A 138 -0.05 8.34 12.76
CA LEU A 138 -0.22 8.55 14.19
C LEU A 138 0.78 7.68 14.99
N LEU A 139 0.90 6.38 14.66
CA LEU A 139 1.86 5.50 15.32
C LEU A 139 3.30 5.99 15.14
N ALA A 140 3.67 6.41 13.92
CA ALA A 140 4.99 6.93 13.63
C ALA A 140 5.29 8.26 14.31
N MET A 141 4.27 9.07 14.62
CA MET A 141 4.40 10.27 15.41
C MET A 141 4.74 9.97 16.89
N LEU A 142 4.11 8.92 17.44
CA LEU A 142 4.28 8.54 18.85
C LEU A 142 5.54 7.70 19.09
N ILE A 143 5.97 6.91 18.10
CA ILE A 143 7.06 5.94 18.23
C ILE A 143 8.30 6.48 17.53
N ARG A 144 9.36 6.75 18.30
CA ARG A 144 10.63 7.28 17.77
C ARG A 144 11.40 6.30 16.88
N SER A 145 11.12 5.00 16.99
CA SER A 145 11.76 3.97 16.18
C SER A 145 11.23 4.00 14.75
N PHE A 146 12.13 3.89 13.77
CA PHE A 146 11.75 3.77 12.36
C PHE A 146 11.15 2.40 12.03
N ALA A 147 11.69 1.34 12.63
CA ALA A 147 11.33 -0.04 12.31
C ALA A 147 9.99 -0.47 12.92
N VAL A 148 9.65 0.03 14.12
CA VAL A 148 8.47 -0.43 14.86
C VAL A 148 7.16 -0.10 14.12
N PRO A 149 6.90 1.12 13.60
CA PRO A 149 5.70 1.38 12.81
C PRO A 149 5.59 0.50 11.56
N ILE A 150 6.71 0.20 10.89
CA ILE A 150 6.73 -0.68 9.71
C ILE A 150 6.35 -2.11 10.10
N PHE A 151 6.91 -2.62 11.20
CA PHE A 151 6.55 -3.94 11.72
C PHE A 151 5.06 -4.01 12.10
N LEU A 152 4.53 -2.98 12.77
CA LEU A 152 3.10 -2.90 13.10
C LEU A 152 2.22 -2.84 11.85
N GLY A 153 2.66 -2.19 10.78
CA GLY A 153 1.97 -2.19 9.50
C GLY A 153 1.93 -3.56 8.84
N LEU A 154 3.03 -4.30 8.86
CA LEU A 154 3.09 -5.69 8.40
C LEU A 154 2.15 -6.61 9.19
N VAL A 155 2.24 -6.56 10.52
CA VAL A 155 1.37 -7.35 11.40
C VAL A 155 -0.09 -6.97 11.20
N GLY A 156 -0.39 -5.67 11.05
CA GLY A 156 -1.72 -5.17 10.74
C GLY A 156 -2.27 -5.72 9.42
N GLY A 157 -1.46 -5.75 8.37
CA GLY A 157 -1.83 -6.33 7.07
C GLY A 157 -2.16 -7.82 7.17
N ILE A 158 -1.32 -8.61 7.85
CA ILE A 158 -1.58 -10.04 8.09
C ILE A 158 -2.85 -10.25 8.93
N ALA A 159 -3.02 -9.48 9.99
CA ALA A 159 -4.22 -9.54 10.83
C ALA A 159 -5.47 -9.15 10.04
N GLY A 160 -5.39 -8.11 9.21
CA GLY A 160 -6.46 -7.68 8.32
C GLY A 160 -6.90 -8.77 7.35
N MET A 161 -5.93 -9.49 6.75
CA MET A 161 -6.21 -10.65 5.92
C MET A 161 -6.99 -11.74 6.68
N LEU A 162 -6.52 -12.10 7.89
CA LEU A 162 -7.16 -13.14 8.70
C LEU A 162 -8.57 -12.74 9.15
N ILE A 163 -8.77 -11.48 9.49
CA ILE A 163 -10.08 -10.93 9.88
C ILE A 163 -11.01 -10.87 8.65
N GLY A 164 -10.49 -10.38 7.53
CA GLY A 164 -11.23 -10.26 6.27
C GLY A 164 -11.70 -11.61 5.74
N SER A 165 -10.85 -12.66 5.83
CA SER A 165 -11.20 -14.02 5.39
C SER A 165 -12.33 -14.66 6.20
N LYS A 166 -12.58 -14.19 7.43
CA LYS A 166 -13.69 -14.62 8.29
C LYS A 166 -14.95 -13.76 8.12
N GLY A 167 -15.00 -12.86 7.14
CA GLY A 167 -16.17 -12.00 6.88
C GLY A 167 -16.27 -10.75 7.76
N TYR A 168 -15.27 -10.46 8.59
CA TYR A 168 -15.24 -9.31 9.48
C TYR A 168 -14.47 -8.11 8.91
N ALA A 169 -14.47 -7.95 7.60
CA ALA A 169 -13.68 -6.91 6.91
C ALA A 169 -13.93 -5.46 7.39
N LEU A 170 -15.12 -5.18 7.95
CA LEU A 170 -15.46 -3.85 8.46
C LEU A 170 -14.84 -3.51 9.82
N LEU A 171 -14.19 -4.46 10.51
CA LEU A 171 -13.69 -4.27 11.87
C LEU A 171 -12.31 -3.61 11.94
N GLY A 172 -11.61 -3.43 10.82
CA GLY A 172 -10.27 -2.87 10.88
C GLY A 172 -9.80 -2.14 9.63
N PRO A 173 -8.92 -1.14 9.78
CA PRO A 173 -8.40 -0.35 8.67
C PRO A 173 -7.50 -1.14 7.72
N TYR A 174 -7.01 -2.31 8.14
CA TYR A 174 -6.11 -3.17 7.37
C TYR A 174 -6.84 -4.28 6.59
N CYS A 175 -8.16 -4.37 6.66
CA CYS A 175 -8.97 -5.33 5.90
C CYS A 175 -9.28 -4.76 4.50
N LEU A 176 -8.26 -4.56 3.69
CA LEU A 176 -8.31 -3.94 2.35
C LEU A 176 -8.59 -4.96 1.25
#